data_21a423129c682104721bd929ac673057
#
_entry.id   21a423129c682104721bd929ac673057
#
_cell.length_a   1.000
_cell.length_b   1.000
_cell.length_c   1.000
_cell.angle_alpha   90.00
_cell.angle_beta   90.00
_cell.angle_gamma   90.00
#
_symmetry.space_group_name_H-M   'P 1'
#
loop_
_entity.id
_entity.type
_entity.pdbx_description
1 polymer ?
#
loop_
_entity_poly.entity_id
_entity_poly.type
_entity_poly.pdbx_seq_one_letter_code
_entity_poly.pdbx_strand_id
1 'polypeptide(L)'
;MIGTESIEVRRVLPAPIDEVFRWWTEAEMLARWMSPVGHVEAEVDLRVGGRLRIVMRDGPVEIEHDGEYLEIDRPRRVVFTWQSRFTAGVSLVTVNLEAEGNSSTRVMIVHSRLPSSATESHGGGWAAMLARLEGELSAR
;
A
#
# COMPACT_ATOMS: atom_id res chain seq x y z
N MET A 1 15.51 -15.06 6.49
CA MET A 1 14.98 -14.80 7.85
C MET A 1 13.89 -13.74 7.77
N ILE A 2 12.77 -13.96 8.43
CA ILE A 2 11.68 -12.97 8.50
C ILE A 2 12.09 -11.88 9.49
N GLY A 3 11.89 -10.62 9.12
CA GLY A 3 12.12 -9.51 10.02
C GLY A 3 11.12 -9.47 11.17
N THR A 4 11.44 -8.75 12.23
CA THR A 4 10.63 -8.65 13.44
C THR A 4 10.17 -7.23 13.74
N GLU A 5 10.55 -6.27 12.88
CA GLU A 5 10.23 -4.87 13.09
C GLU A 5 8.92 -4.48 12.40
N SER A 6 8.29 -3.45 12.89
CA SER A 6 7.12 -2.87 12.23
C SER A 6 7.18 -1.36 12.23
N ILE A 7 6.50 -0.77 11.25
CA ILE A 7 6.34 0.67 11.13
C ILE A 7 4.87 0.98 10.98
N GLU A 8 4.48 2.19 11.35
CA GLU A 8 3.13 2.68 11.22
C GLU A 8 3.16 4.02 10.51
N VAL A 9 2.31 4.19 9.48
CA VAL A 9 2.19 5.44 8.74
C VAL A 9 0.72 5.81 8.68
N ARG A 10 0.40 7.08 8.96
CA ARG A 10 -0.97 7.59 8.98
C ARG A 10 -1.11 8.81 8.10
N ARG A 11 -2.31 8.97 7.52
CA ARG A 11 -2.65 10.17 6.75
C ARG A 11 -4.16 10.29 6.63
N VAL A 12 -4.66 11.53 6.56
CA VAL A 12 -6.05 11.79 6.23
C VAL A 12 -6.14 12.13 4.75
N LEU A 13 -7.02 11.43 4.03
CA LEU A 13 -7.20 11.60 2.59
C LEU A 13 -8.53 12.30 2.30
N PRO A 14 -8.57 13.21 1.29
CA PRO A 14 -9.76 14.02 1.00
C PRO A 14 -10.76 13.28 0.11
N ALA A 15 -11.24 12.15 0.55
CA ALA A 15 -12.24 11.35 -0.18
C ALA A 15 -13.02 10.46 0.77
N PRO A 16 -14.26 10.09 0.40
CA PRO A 16 -15.06 9.14 1.18
C PRO A 16 -14.41 7.76 1.25
N ILE A 17 -14.71 7.04 2.32
CA ILE A 17 -14.07 5.75 2.60
C ILE A 17 -14.24 4.72 1.46
N ASP A 18 -15.40 4.65 0.84
CA ASP A 18 -15.63 3.72 -0.27
C ASP A 18 -14.71 4.02 -1.45
N GLU A 19 -14.50 5.29 -1.75
CA GLU A 19 -13.62 5.71 -2.83
C GLU A 19 -12.17 5.41 -2.48
N VAL A 20 -11.73 5.71 -1.26
CA VAL A 20 -10.38 5.39 -0.82
C VAL A 20 -10.12 3.89 -0.90
N PHE A 21 -11.10 3.08 -0.52
CA PHE A 21 -10.98 1.63 -0.63
C PHE A 21 -10.74 1.19 -2.08
N ARG A 22 -11.44 1.80 -3.03
CA ARG A 22 -11.22 1.51 -4.46
C ARG A 22 -9.82 1.86 -4.91
N TRP A 23 -9.27 2.98 -4.48
CA TRP A 23 -7.90 3.38 -4.81
C TRP A 23 -6.86 2.41 -4.26
N TRP A 24 -7.19 1.70 -3.20
CA TRP A 24 -6.32 0.69 -2.59
C TRP A 24 -6.47 -0.70 -3.21
N THR A 25 -7.51 -0.96 -3.97
CA THR A 25 -7.84 -2.33 -4.38
C THR A 25 -8.03 -2.53 -5.89
N GLU A 26 -8.17 -1.45 -6.66
CA GLU A 26 -8.30 -1.57 -8.11
C GLU A 26 -6.95 -1.32 -8.78
N ALA A 27 -6.57 -2.22 -9.69
CA ALA A 27 -5.25 -2.20 -10.31
C ALA A 27 -4.95 -0.87 -11.02
N GLU A 28 -5.91 -0.34 -11.77
CA GLU A 28 -5.73 0.91 -12.50
C GLU A 28 -5.47 2.09 -11.56
N MET A 29 -6.11 2.09 -10.40
CA MET A 29 -5.92 3.15 -9.42
C MET A 29 -4.60 2.98 -8.67
N LEU A 30 -4.26 1.76 -8.26
CA LEU A 30 -2.96 1.48 -7.63
C LEU A 30 -1.79 1.90 -8.52
N ALA A 31 -1.91 1.70 -9.82
CA ALA A 31 -0.87 2.05 -10.77
C ALA A 31 -0.54 3.55 -10.78
N ARG A 32 -1.42 4.39 -10.29
CA ARG A 32 -1.24 5.84 -10.28
C ARG A 32 -0.44 6.37 -9.09
N TRP A 33 -0.34 5.62 -8.01
CA TRP A 33 0.27 6.16 -6.78
C TRP A 33 1.17 5.19 -6.00
N MET A 34 1.12 3.89 -6.27
CA MET A 34 1.79 2.87 -5.43
C MET A 34 3.28 2.75 -5.77
N SER A 35 3.97 3.88 -5.81
CA SER A 35 5.42 3.98 -5.93
C SER A 35 5.87 5.34 -5.42
N PRO A 36 7.01 5.44 -4.72
CA PRO A 36 7.56 6.75 -4.34
C PRO A 36 7.94 7.59 -5.56
N VAL A 37 8.39 6.96 -6.63
CA VAL A 37 8.81 7.60 -7.89
C VAL A 37 8.53 6.66 -9.05
N GLY A 38 8.47 7.23 -10.28
CA GLY A 38 8.40 6.44 -11.50
C GLY A 38 7.05 5.82 -11.79
N HIS A 39 7.05 4.88 -12.72
CA HIS A 39 5.84 4.19 -13.16
C HIS A 39 5.58 2.93 -12.34
N VAL A 40 4.31 2.55 -12.28
CA VAL A 40 3.88 1.35 -11.57
C VAL A 40 3.05 0.49 -12.51
N GLU A 41 3.31 -0.81 -12.49
CA GLU A 41 2.42 -1.80 -13.06
C GLU A 41 1.76 -2.54 -11.89
N ALA A 42 0.44 -2.72 -11.96
CA ALA A 42 -0.30 -3.38 -10.88
C ALA A 42 -1.18 -4.48 -11.44
N GLU A 43 -1.16 -5.63 -10.77
CA GLU A 43 -2.07 -6.74 -11.03
C GLU A 43 -2.75 -7.11 -9.73
N VAL A 44 -4.06 -7.23 -9.74
CA VAL A 44 -4.86 -7.49 -8.53
C VAL A 44 -5.89 -8.57 -8.81
N ASP A 45 -5.90 -9.59 -7.95
CA ASP A 45 -6.99 -10.55 -7.86
C ASP A 45 -7.60 -10.37 -6.47
N LEU A 46 -8.63 -9.53 -6.38
CA LEU A 46 -9.17 -9.07 -5.09
C LEU A 46 -10.09 -10.11 -4.45
N ARG A 47 -9.47 -11.08 -3.82
CA ARG A 47 -10.13 -12.11 -3.02
C ARG A 47 -9.13 -12.66 -2.02
N VAL A 48 -9.60 -13.22 -0.93
CA VAL A 48 -8.71 -13.89 0.02
C VAL A 48 -8.02 -15.06 -0.71
N GLY A 49 -6.69 -15.09 -0.61
CA GLY A 49 -5.87 -16.02 -1.37
C GLY A 49 -5.47 -15.52 -2.75
N GLY A 50 -6.04 -14.39 -3.22
CA GLY A 50 -5.68 -13.80 -4.50
C GLY A 50 -4.35 -13.07 -4.47
N ARG A 51 -3.79 -12.83 -5.64
CA ARG A 51 -2.46 -12.23 -5.78
C ARG A 51 -2.51 -10.73 -5.98
N LEU A 52 -1.57 -10.04 -5.36
CA LEU A 52 -1.25 -8.64 -5.60
C LEU A 52 0.17 -8.56 -6.12
N ARG A 53 0.37 -7.93 -7.28
CA ARG A 53 1.70 -7.76 -7.85
C ARG A 53 1.89 -6.31 -8.23
N ILE A 54 2.93 -5.68 -7.69
CA ILE A 54 3.28 -4.29 -7.96
C ILE A 54 4.71 -4.25 -8.48
N VAL A 55 4.91 -3.71 -9.68
CA VAL A 55 6.24 -3.51 -10.25
C VAL A 55 6.49 -2.02 -10.31
N MET A 56 7.45 -1.56 -9.53
CA MET A 56 7.87 -0.16 -9.51
C MET A 56 9.05 0.01 -10.44
N ARG A 57 9.02 1.02 -11.31
CA ARG A 57 10.10 1.30 -12.25
C ARG A 57 10.59 2.72 -12.08
N ASP A 58 11.92 2.85 -11.90
CA ASP A 58 12.60 4.12 -11.81
C ASP A 58 13.79 4.08 -12.78
N GLY A 59 13.58 4.59 -14.01
CA GLY A 59 14.55 4.46 -15.07
C GLY A 59 14.80 2.99 -15.42
N PRO A 60 16.06 2.53 -15.37
CA PRO A 60 16.38 1.13 -15.65
C PRO A 60 16.15 0.19 -14.47
N VAL A 61 15.82 0.75 -13.30
CA VAL A 61 15.61 -0.04 -12.08
C VAL A 61 14.19 -0.53 -12.02
N GLU A 62 14.02 -1.83 -11.80
CA GLU A 62 12.72 -2.46 -11.66
C GLU A 62 12.68 -3.20 -10.33
N ILE A 63 11.64 -2.93 -9.52
CA ILE A 63 11.46 -3.56 -8.22
C ILE A 63 10.09 -4.25 -8.21
N GLU A 64 10.11 -5.56 -8.16
CA GLU A 64 8.90 -6.36 -8.11
C GLU A 64 8.50 -6.62 -6.66
N HIS A 65 7.21 -6.41 -6.38
CA HIS A 65 6.60 -6.73 -5.09
C HIS A 65 5.47 -7.72 -5.33
N ASP A 66 5.45 -8.79 -4.55
CA ASP A 66 4.41 -9.81 -4.60
C ASP A 66 3.71 -9.92 -3.26
N GLY A 67 2.41 -10.13 -3.32
CA GLY A 67 1.62 -10.33 -2.12
C GLY A 67 0.43 -11.24 -2.35
N GLU A 68 -0.14 -11.68 -1.24
CA GLU A 68 -1.37 -12.45 -1.21
C GLU A 68 -2.32 -11.77 -0.27
N TYR A 69 -3.59 -11.64 -0.65
CA TYR A 69 -4.61 -11.07 0.22
C TYR A 69 -4.99 -12.08 1.30
N LEU A 70 -4.89 -11.66 2.55
CA LEU A 70 -5.22 -12.49 3.71
C LEU A 70 -6.56 -12.10 4.33
N GLU A 71 -6.94 -10.82 4.21
CA GLU A 71 -8.20 -10.32 4.75
C GLU A 71 -8.70 -9.18 3.87
N ILE A 72 -10.00 -9.18 3.58
CA ILE A 72 -10.66 -8.10 2.84
C ILE A 72 -11.97 -7.82 3.54
N ASP A 73 -12.05 -6.68 4.23
CA ASP A 73 -13.26 -6.20 4.91
C ASP A 73 -13.61 -4.82 4.35
N ARG A 74 -14.39 -4.82 3.28
CA ARG A 74 -14.81 -3.61 2.58
C ARG A 74 -15.75 -2.76 3.43
N PRO A 75 -15.55 -1.45 3.57
CA PRO A 75 -14.45 -0.63 3.02
C PRO A 75 -13.39 -0.28 4.06
N ARG A 76 -13.24 -1.06 5.13
CA ARG A 76 -12.50 -0.68 6.33
C ARG A 76 -11.09 -1.25 6.44
N ARG A 77 -10.84 -2.39 5.79
CA ARG A 77 -9.58 -3.07 6.06
C ARG A 77 -9.17 -3.99 4.92
N VAL A 78 -7.90 -3.99 4.61
CA VAL A 78 -7.29 -4.99 3.75
C VAL A 78 -5.95 -5.38 4.35
N VAL A 79 -5.66 -6.68 4.34
CA VAL A 79 -4.38 -7.22 4.82
C VAL A 79 -3.80 -8.07 3.71
N PHE A 80 -2.53 -7.83 3.39
CA PHE A 80 -1.84 -8.61 2.38
C PHE A 80 -0.38 -8.81 2.75
N THR A 81 0.21 -9.88 2.24
CA THR A 81 1.65 -10.09 2.37
C THR A 81 2.36 -9.20 1.36
N TRP A 82 3.63 -8.89 1.63
CA TRP A 82 4.42 -7.98 0.80
C TRP A 82 5.85 -8.48 0.79
N GLN A 83 6.29 -8.90 -0.38
CA GLN A 83 7.63 -9.46 -0.52
C GLN A 83 8.36 -8.81 -1.70
N SER A 84 9.57 -8.36 -1.44
CA SER A 84 10.47 -7.86 -2.47
C SER A 84 11.90 -8.20 -2.03
N ARG A 85 12.87 -7.84 -2.87
CA ARG A 85 14.29 -8.03 -2.50
C ARG A 85 14.70 -7.22 -1.27
N PHE A 86 13.88 -6.28 -0.82
CA PHE A 86 14.19 -5.43 0.34
C PHE A 86 13.51 -5.88 1.64
N THR A 87 12.65 -6.89 1.61
CA THR A 87 11.90 -7.29 2.81
C THR A 87 12.50 -8.48 3.56
N ALA A 88 13.56 -9.09 3.03
CA ALA A 88 14.23 -10.27 3.63
C ALA A 88 13.22 -11.37 3.97
N GLY A 89 12.35 -11.69 3.02
CA GLY A 89 11.29 -12.68 3.19
C GLY A 89 9.91 -12.03 3.10
N VAL A 90 8.90 -12.72 3.59
CA VAL A 90 7.53 -12.23 3.50
C VAL A 90 7.24 -11.27 4.64
N SER A 91 6.88 -10.04 4.30
CA SER A 91 6.38 -9.06 5.26
C SER A 91 4.86 -8.96 5.19
N LEU A 92 4.25 -8.20 6.10
CA LEU A 92 2.81 -8.09 6.21
C LEU A 92 2.39 -6.64 6.22
N VAL A 93 1.42 -6.28 5.36
CA VAL A 93 0.86 -4.93 5.31
C VAL A 93 -0.60 -4.99 5.73
N THR A 94 -0.93 -4.19 6.73
CA THR A 94 -2.31 -4.00 7.19
C THR A 94 -2.72 -2.57 6.88
N VAL A 95 -3.81 -2.40 6.13
CA VAL A 95 -4.35 -1.09 5.81
C VAL A 95 -5.70 -0.96 6.50
N ASN A 96 -5.80 0.00 7.42
CA ASN A 96 -7.06 0.31 8.09
C ASN A 96 -7.57 1.66 7.59
N LEU A 97 -8.84 1.70 7.23
CA LEU A 97 -9.53 2.90 6.76
C LEU A 97 -10.65 3.24 7.73
N GLU A 98 -10.71 4.51 8.13
CA GLU A 98 -11.75 4.99 9.03
C GLU A 98 -12.32 6.29 8.47
N ALA A 99 -13.64 6.33 8.31
CA ALA A 99 -14.30 7.53 7.81
C ALA A 99 -14.18 8.68 8.81
N GLU A 100 -13.80 9.85 8.32
CA GLU A 100 -13.87 11.10 9.06
C GLU A 100 -14.92 11.98 8.40
N GLY A 101 -16.16 11.91 8.89
CA GLY A 101 -17.28 12.54 8.21
C GLY A 101 -17.57 11.86 6.88
N ASN A 102 -18.14 12.62 5.94
CA ASN A 102 -18.59 12.08 4.65
C ASN A 102 -17.61 12.32 3.51
N SER A 103 -16.55 13.06 3.73
CA SER A 103 -15.65 13.50 2.66
C SER A 103 -14.18 13.26 2.91
N SER A 104 -13.83 12.66 4.04
CA SER A 104 -12.44 12.35 4.37
C SER A 104 -12.32 10.97 4.97
N THR A 105 -11.13 10.38 4.85
CA THR A 105 -10.82 9.05 5.37
C THR A 105 -9.45 9.07 6.02
N ARG A 106 -9.35 8.54 7.21
CA ARG A 106 -8.08 8.31 7.88
C ARG A 106 -7.54 6.96 7.45
N VAL A 107 -6.31 6.96 6.95
CA VAL A 107 -5.59 5.75 6.56
C VAL A 107 -4.52 5.47 7.59
N MET A 108 -4.44 4.23 8.05
CA MET A 108 -3.35 3.77 8.88
C MET A 108 -2.76 2.52 8.25
N ILE A 109 -1.48 2.59 7.93
CA ILE A 109 -0.73 1.46 7.38
C ILE A 109 0.18 0.93 8.47
N VAL A 110 0.10 -0.37 8.75
CA VAL A 110 1.05 -1.07 9.61
C VAL A 110 1.78 -2.06 8.72
N HIS A 111 3.09 -1.85 8.54
CA HIS A 111 3.93 -2.77 7.78
C HIS A 111 4.83 -3.50 8.77
N SER A 112 4.59 -4.78 8.95
CA SER A 112 5.26 -5.59 9.96
C SER A 112 6.10 -6.68 9.33
N ARG A 113 6.88 -7.38 10.17
CA ARG A 113 7.81 -8.43 9.75
C ARG A 113 8.89 -7.89 8.81
N LEU A 114 9.35 -6.66 9.09
CA LEU A 114 10.43 -6.04 8.34
C LEU A 114 11.77 -6.27 9.02
N PRO A 115 12.87 -6.41 8.25
CA PRO A 115 14.21 -6.32 8.85
C PRO A 115 14.45 -4.89 9.31
N SER A 116 15.23 -4.71 10.37
CA SER A 116 15.52 -3.37 10.92
C SER A 116 16.14 -2.44 9.88
N SER A 117 16.92 -3.00 8.94
CA SER A 117 17.53 -2.24 7.85
C SER A 117 16.53 -1.67 6.84
N ALA A 118 15.29 -2.15 6.85
CA ALA A 118 14.27 -1.72 5.89
C ALA A 118 13.23 -0.77 6.47
N THR A 119 13.24 -0.53 7.79
CA THR A 119 12.17 0.24 8.44
C THR A 119 12.11 1.69 7.98
N GLU A 120 13.25 2.36 7.91
CA GLU A 120 13.29 3.77 7.50
C GLU A 120 12.88 3.95 6.04
N SER A 121 13.41 3.13 5.14
CA SER A 121 13.10 3.23 3.71
C SER A 121 11.63 2.91 3.42
N HIS A 122 11.05 1.91 4.08
CA HIS A 122 9.64 1.57 3.90
C HIS A 122 8.72 2.64 4.50
N GLY A 123 9.09 3.19 5.66
CA GLY A 123 8.32 4.29 6.26
C GLY A 123 8.29 5.51 5.35
N GLY A 124 9.44 5.92 4.84
CA GLY A 124 9.55 7.01 3.88
C GLY A 124 8.84 6.72 2.57
N GLY A 125 8.94 5.49 2.08
CA GLY A 125 8.25 5.04 0.86
C GLY A 125 6.74 5.12 1.00
N TRP A 126 6.18 4.60 2.08
CA TRP A 126 4.73 4.67 2.32
C TRP A 126 4.25 6.11 2.45
N ALA A 127 5.00 6.96 3.17
CA ALA A 127 4.64 8.37 3.32
C ALA A 127 4.62 9.08 1.96
N ALA A 128 5.61 8.82 1.11
CA ALA A 128 5.67 9.40 -0.23
C ALA A 128 4.52 8.90 -1.12
N MET A 129 4.19 7.62 -1.04
CA MET A 129 3.09 7.04 -1.80
C MET A 129 1.75 7.62 -1.35
N LEU A 130 1.51 7.75 -0.05
CA LEU A 130 0.29 8.37 0.46
C LEU A 130 0.17 9.85 0.03
N ALA A 131 1.28 10.57 -0.06
CA ALA A 131 1.27 11.94 -0.57
C ALA A 131 0.84 11.97 -2.04
N ARG A 132 1.29 11.02 -2.86
CA ARG A 132 0.85 10.89 -4.25
C ARG A 132 -0.64 10.57 -4.33
N LEU A 133 -1.12 9.65 -3.48
CA LEU A 133 -2.54 9.31 -3.43
C LEU A 133 -3.38 10.53 -3.07
N GLU A 134 -2.95 11.30 -2.09
CA GLU A 134 -3.65 12.54 -1.73
C GLU A 134 -3.71 13.50 -2.91
N GLY A 135 -2.62 13.65 -3.66
CA GLY A 135 -2.58 14.48 -4.86
C GLY A 135 -3.58 14.01 -5.92
N GLU A 136 -3.66 12.71 -6.16
CA GLU A 136 -4.62 12.14 -7.11
C GLU A 136 -6.06 12.40 -6.67
N LEU A 137 -6.36 12.21 -5.39
CA LEU A 137 -7.70 12.43 -4.85
C LEU A 137 -8.07 13.91 -4.86
N SER A 138 -7.13 14.81 -4.68
CA SER A 138 -7.37 16.26 -4.70
C SER A 138 -7.55 16.81 -6.11
N ALA A 139 -7.02 16.13 -7.12
CA ALA A 139 -7.06 16.58 -8.51
C ALA A 139 -8.31 16.17 -9.27
N ARG A 140 -9.14 15.26 -8.72
CA ARG A 140 -10.33 14.74 -9.38
C ARG A 140 -11.56 15.63 -9.27
#